data_ee74a53590c7cac02621f22e52f63ef1
#
_entry.id   ee74a53590c7cac02621f22e52f63ef1
#
_cell.length_a   1.000
_cell.length_b   1.000
_cell.length_c   1.000
_cell.angle_alpha   90.00
_cell.angle_beta   90.00
_cell.angle_gamma   90.00
#
_symmetry.space_group_name_H-M   'P 1'
#
loop_
_entity.id
_entity.type
_entity.pdbx_description
1 polymer ?
#
loop_
_entity_poly.entity_id
_entity_poly.type
_entity_poly.pdbx_seq_one_letter_code
_entity_poly.pdbx_strand_id
1 'polypeptide(L)'
;VFFIFLVSNIGGCLTPVGDPPLLMGFMRNVPFFWSLRLIPIMVLNVVILLVIFYILDSRAYRKDLAEGIVPEVAKGEKEAIRVVGAHNIIFLAAIVVAVILSGILPSTKVFGGGIHIFGEVKLTYAAIIEVVIILAAAFLSFKTTNKSVREDNHFSWGAIQEVAVLF
;
A
#
# COMPACT_ATOMS: atom_id res chain seq x y z
N VAL A 1 -12.06 8.71 -7.95
CA VAL A 1 -11.79 9.74 -6.92
C VAL A 1 -11.98 9.13 -5.52
N PHE A 2 -13.15 8.61 -5.14
CA PHE A 2 -13.43 8.05 -3.80
C PHE A 2 -12.52 6.87 -3.43
N PHE A 3 -12.17 6.01 -4.37
CA PHE A 3 -11.22 4.93 -4.15
C PHE A 3 -9.84 5.47 -3.67
N ILE A 4 -9.34 6.51 -4.32
CA ILE A 4 -8.07 7.14 -3.94
C ILE A 4 -8.16 7.72 -2.52
N PHE A 5 -9.24 8.42 -2.19
CA PHE A 5 -9.40 8.98 -0.84
C PHE A 5 -9.49 7.89 0.23
N LEU A 6 -10.28 6.84 0.01
CA LEU A 6 -10.50 5.78 0.99
C LEU A 6 -9.30 4.85 1.13
N VAL A 7 -8.76 4.36 0.02
CA VAL A 7 -7.72 3.32 0.05
C VAL A 7 -6.33 3.93 0.17
N SER A 8 -5.97 4.90 -0.70
CA SER A 8 -4.63 5.44 -0.72
C SER A 8 -4.39 6.42 0.44
N ASN A 9 -5.25 7.41 0.62
CA ASN A 9 -4.99 8.45 1.61
C ASN A 9 -5.40 8.03 3.02
N ILE A 10 -6.67 7.63 3.23
CA ILE A 10 -7.15 7.29 4.57
C ILE A 10 -6.55 5.95 5.03
N GLY A 11 -6.50 4.95 4.15
CA GLY A 11 -5.89 3.65 4.47
C GLY A 11 -4.38 3.76 4.74
N GLY A 12 -3.70 4.65 4.03
CA GLY A 12 -2.27 4.90 4.20
C GLY A 12 -1.88 5.39 5.60
N CYS A 13 -2.78 6.07 6.32
CA CYS A 13 -2.49 6.61 7.65
C CYS A 13 -2.31 5.53 8.74
N LEU A 14 -2.60 4.26 8.46
CA LEU A 14 -2.53 3.18 9.44
C LEU A 14 -1.11 2.70 9.74
N THR A 15 -0.21 2.85 8.80
CA THR A 15 1.16 2.38 8.97
C THR A 15 2.17 3.34 8.36
N PRO A 16 3.40 3.39 8.90
CA PRO A 16 4.49 4.20 8.34
C PRO A 16 4.85 3.87 6.89
N VAL A 17 4.50 2.67 6.39
CA VAL A 17 4.75 2.27 5.01
C VAL A 17 3.76 2.91 4.03
N GLY A 18 2.57 3.27 4.52
CA GLY A 18 1.50 3.80 3.69
C GLY A 18 1.58 5.30 3.40
N ASP A 19 2.36 6.04 4.20
CA ASP A 19 2.41 7.51 4.11
C ASP A 19 3.82 8.04 4.42
N PRO A 20 4.47 8.82 3.51
CA PRO A 20 5.82 9.33 3.71
C PRO A 20 6.03 10.13 5.00
N PRO A 21 5.15 11.04 5.45
CA PRO A 21 5.28 11.69 6.74
C PRO A 21 5.35 10.73 7.93
N LEU A 22 4.55 9.65 7.92
CA LEU A 22 4.58 8.64 8.97
C LEU A 22 5.87 7.83 8.94
N LEU A 23 6.40 7.53 7.74
CA LEU A 23 7.69 6.88 7.58
C LEU A 23 8.82 7.75 8.17
N MET A 24 8.81 9.05 7.89
CA MET A 24 9.79 9.99 8.49
C MET A 24 9.68 10.04 10.01
N GLY A 25 8.47 10.00 10.56
CA GLY A 25 8.24 9.90 12.00
C GLY A 25 8.83 8.62 12.59
N PHE A 26 8.59 7.48 11.91
CA PHE A 26 9.15 6.18 12.29
C PHE A 26 10.69 6.19 12.28
N MET A 27 11.31 6.77 11.27
CA MET A 27 12.76 6.94 11.20
C MET A 27 13.32 7.84 12.33
N ARG A 28 12.47 8.67 12.93
CA ARG A 28 12.80 9.51 14.11
C ARG A 28 12.34 8.92 15.43
N ASN A 29 12.28 7.59 15.52
CA ASN A 29 11.95 6.81 16.71
C ASN A 29 10.47 6.90 17.17
N VAL A 30 9.53 7.30 16.31
CA VAL A 30 8.11 7.11 16.61
C VAL A 30 7.78 5.62 16.46
N PRO A 31 7.14 4.96 17.44
CA PRO A 31 6.81 3.54 17.35
C PRO A 31 5.97 3.22 16.12
N PHE A 32 6.26 2.11 15.42
CA PHE A 32 5.55 1.70 14.21
C PHE A 32 4.02 1.68 14.37
N PHE A 33 3.54 1.13 15.49
CA PHE A 33 2.12 1.00 15.76
C PHE A 33 1.48 2.24 16.41
N TRP A 34 2.21 3.36 16.51
CA TRP A 34 1.65 4.59 17.07
C TRP A 34 0.46 5.11 16.26
N SER A 35 0.54 4.98 14.94
CA SER A 35 -0.51 5.40 14.00
C SER A 35 -1.83 4.67 14.17
N LEU A 36 -1.83 3.46 14.77
CA LEU A 36 -3.08 2.74 15.08
C LEU A 36 -4.00 3.50 16.04
N ARG A 37 -3.48 4.48 16.78
CA ARG A 37 -4.29 5.39 17.61
C ARG A 37 -5.22 6.27 16.77
N LEU A 38 -4.94 6.42 15.48
CA LEU A 38 -5.76 7.19 14.54
C LEU A 38 -6.97 6.41 14.02
N ILE A 39 -7.08 5.10 14.33
CA ILE A 39 -8.20 4.25 13.87
C ILE A 39 -9.59 4.86 14.12
N PRO A 40 -9.92 5.41 15.29
CA PRO A 40 -11.25 5.97 15.52
C PRO A 40 -11.56 7.15 14.57
N ILE A 41 -10.57 8.03 14.37
CA ILE A 41 -10.70 9.17 13.45
C ILE A 41 -10.78 8.67 12.01
N MET A 42 -9.96 7.67 11.66
CA MET A 42 -10.00 7.04 10.34
C MET A 42 -11.37 6.44 10.05
N VAL A 43 -11.93 5.63 10.97
CA VAL A 43 -13.25 5.01 10.80
C VAL A 43 -14.33 6.08 10.61
N LEU A 44 -14.31 7.15 11.40
CA LEU A 44 -15.24 8.25 11.24
C LEU A 44 -15.18 8.85 9.82
N ASN A 45 -13.98 9.14 9.32
CA ASN A 45 -13.77 9.69 7.98
C ASN A 45 -14.24 8.70 6.89
N VAL A 46 -13.93 7.40 7.04
CA VAL A 46 -14.38 6.36 6.11
C VAL A 46 -15.90 6.32 6.05
N VAL A 47 -16.59 6.33 7.20
CA VAL A 47 -18.06 6.30 7.23
C VAL A 47 -18.64 7.53 6.55
N ILE A 48 -18.13 8.73 6.84
CA ILE A 48 -18.59 9.97 6.20
C ILE A 48 -18.43 9.89 4.68
N LEU A 49 -17.26 9.49 4.19
CA LEU A 49 -16.98 9.39 2.76
C LEU A 49 -17.83 8.32 2.07
N LEU A 50 -18.05 7.17 2.72
CA LEU A 50 -18.92 6.13 2.18
C LEU A 50 -20.38 6.59 2.07
N VAL A 51 -20.88 7.34 3.05
CA VAL A 51 -22.22 7.92 2.99
C VAL A 51 -22.33 8.94 1.84
N ILE A 52 -21.36 9.82 1.71
CA ILE A 52 -21.31 10.80 0.61
C ILE A 52 -21.23 10.07 -0.74
N PHE A 53 -20.36 9.08 -0.86
CA PHE A 53 -20.24 8.27 -2.07
C PHE A 53 -21.55 7.58 -2.42
N TYR A 54 -22.19 6.92 -1.45
CA TYR A 54 -23.46 6.23 -1.67
C TYR A 54 -24.57 7.18 -2.18
N ILE A 55 -24.64 8.39 -1.62
CA ILE A 55 -25.63 9.39 -2.05
C ILE A 55 -25.36 9.87 -3.47
N LEU A 56 -24.10 10.18 -3.78
CA LEU A 56 -23.70 10.68 -5.10
C LEU A 56 -23.84 9.60 -6.18
N ASP A 57 -23.37 8.39 -5.88
CA ASP A 57 -23.40 7.26 -6.80
C ASP A 57 -24.86 6.81 -7.07
N SER A 58 -25.69 6.74 -6.03
CA SER A 58 -27.13 6.42 -6.20
C SER A 58 -27.86 7.46 -7.03
N ARG A 59 -27.50 8.74 -6.93
CA ARG A 59 -28.09 9.78 -7.77
C ARG A 59 -27.63 9.67 -9.22
N ALA A 60 -26.33 9.46 -9.44
CA ALA A 60 -25.76 9.27 -10.77
C ALA A 60 -26.37 8.04 -11.44
N TYR A 61 -26.41 6.90 -10.74
CA TYR A 61 -27.03 5.66 -11.25
C TYR A 61 -28.49 5.82 -11.66
N ARG A 62 -29.29 6.53 -10.85
CA ARG A 62 -30.71 6.80 -11.20
C ARG A 62 -30.85 7.67 -12.45
N LYS A 63 -29.92 8.62 -12.63
CA LYS A 63 -29.89 9.47 -13.82
C LYS A 63 -29.53 8.65 -15.06
N ASP A 64 -28.49 7.82 -14.96
CA ASP A 64 -28.05 6.98 -16.06
C ASP A 64 -29.10 5.94 -16.48
N LEU A 65 -29.86 5.41 -15.49
CA LEU A 65 -31.02 4.56 -15.77
C LEU A 65 -32.13 5.31 -16.52
N ALA A 66 -32.43 6.56 -16.13
CA ALA A 66 -33.44 7.37 -16.78
C ALA A 66 -33.06 7.76 -18.22
N GLU A 67 -31.77 7.91 -18.49
CA GLU A 67 -31.21 8.23 -19.80
C GLU A 67 -30.99 6.96 -20.66
N GLY A 68 -31.23 5.75 -20.14
CA GLY A 68 -31.07 4.49 -20.86
C GLY A 68 -29.61 4.13 -21.16
N ILE A 69 -28.68 4.76 -20.47
CA ILE A 69 -27.22 4.58 -20.69
C ILE A 69 -26.74 3.29 -20.01
N VAL A 70 -27.37 2.90 -18.90
CA VAL A 70 -27.03 1.66 -18.21
C VAL A 70 -27.82 0.53 -18.82
N PRO A 71 -27.16 -0.49 -19.44
CA PRO A 71 -27.87 -1.70 -19.82
C PRO A 71 -28.49 -2.31 -18.56
N GLU A 72 -29.76 -2.75 -18.67
CA GLU A 72 -30.41 -3.49 -17.59
C GLU A 72 -29.43 -4.62 -17.19
N VAL A 73 -28.79 -4.47 -16.04
CA VAL A 73 -27.85 -5.49 -15.56
C VAL A 73 -28.65 -6.75 -15.46
N ALA A 74 -28.34 -7.71 -16.30
CA ALA A 74 -29.01 -9.00 -16.33
C ALA A 74 -28.98 -9.56 -14.90
N LYS A 75 -30.17 -9.59 -14.28
CA LYS A 75 -30.36 -10.15 -12.95
C LYS A 75 -29.97 -11.63 -13.05
N GLY A 76 -28.73 -11.95 -12.75
CA GLY A 76 -28.45 -13.37 -12.72
C GLY A 76 -27.05 -13.84 -12.58
N GLU A 77 -26.04 -13.18 -13.02
CA GLU A 77 -24.70 -13.71 -12.88
C GLU A 77 -23.96 -13.03 -11.73
N LYS A 78 -24.01 -13.68 -10.56
CA LYS A 78 -23.09 -13.37 -9.47
C LYS A 78 -21.71 -13.84 -9.92
N GLU A 79 -20.95 -12.96 -10.54
CA GLU A 79 -19.54 -13.24 -10.76
C GLU A 79 -18.87 -13.41 -9.40
N ALA A 80 -18.34 -14.62 -9.17
CA ALA A 80 -17.59 -14.90 -7.96
C ALA A 80 -16.33 -14.03 -7.96
N ILE A 81 -16.14 -13.26 -6.87
CA ILE A 81 -14.92 -12.47 -6.68
C ILE A 81 -13.74 -13.43 -6.69
N ARG A 82 -12.92 -13.36 -7.73
CA ARG A 82 -11.72 -14.18 -7.89
C ARG A 82 -10.48 -13.31 -7.74
N VAL A 83 -9.70 -13.56 -6.68
CA VAL A 83 -8.42 -12.89 -6.50
C VAL A 83 -7.35 -13.63 -7.28
N VAL A 84 -6.94 -13.07 -8.41
CA VAL A 84 -5.85 -13.62 -9.24
C VAL A 84 -4.52 -13.05 -8.75
N GLY A 85 -3.53 -13.93 -8.54
CA GLY A 85 -2.22 -13.50 -8.01
C GLY A 85 -2.17 -13.34 -6.48
N ALA A 86 -3.06 -14.01 -5.74
CA ALA A 86 -3.13 -13.94 -4.27
C ALA A 86 -1.79 -14.29 -3.56
N HIS A 87 -0.90 -15.05 -4.21
CA HIS A 87 0.43 -15.34 -3.68
C HIS A 87 1.28 -14.06 -3.45
N ASN A 88 0.99 -12.96 -4.16
CA ASN A 88 1.68 -11.69 -3.96
C ASN A 88 1.39 -11.06 -2.59
N ILE A 89 0.31 -11.46 -1.91
CA ILE A 89 0.03 -11.04 -0.53
C ILE A 89 1.14 -11.52 0.41
N ILE A 90 1.73 -12.68 0.16
CA ILE A 90 2.85 -13.21 0.95
C ILE A 90 4.09 -12.31 0.80
N PHE A 91 4.40 -11.88 -0.43
CA PHE A 91 5.51 -10.96 -0.67
C PHE A 91 5.28 -9.59 -0.04
N LEU A 92 4.04 -9.08 -0.12
CA LEU A 92 3.67 -7.84 0.55
C LEU A 92 3.81 -7.96 2.07
N ALA A 93 3.33 -9.06 2.66
CA ALA A 93 3.49 -9.32 4.08
C ALA A 93 4.98 -9.40 4.49
N ALA A 94 5.81 -10.04 3.68
CA ALA A 94 7.26 -10.11 3.91
C ALA A 94 7.91 -8.72 3.91
N ILE A 95 7.52 -7.83 3.00
CA ILE A 95 7.99 -6.44 2.98
C ILE A 95 7.57 -5.70 4.24
N VAL A 96 6.30 -5.80 4.66
CA VAL A 96 5.81 -5.16 5.88
C VAL A 96 6.58 -5.66 7.10
N VAL A 97 6.79 -6.96 7.21
CA VAL A 97 7.59 -7.55 8.30
C VAL A 97 9.04 -7.04 8.26
N ALA A 98 9.66 -6.94 7.08
CA ALA A 98 11.01 -6.43 6.95
C ALA A 98 11.13 -4.97 7.45
N VAL A 99 10.18 -4.11 7.07
CA VAL A 99 10.13 -2.70 7.54
C VAL A 99 9.94 -2.63 9.07
N ILE A 100 9.07 -3.45 9.65
CA ILE A 100 8.88 -3.48 11.11
C ILE A 100 10.18 -3.92 11.80
N LEU A 101 10.81 -4.97 11.29
CA LEU A 101 12.06 -5.50 11.85
C LEU A 101 13.20 -4.47 11.73
N SER A 102 13.31 -3.76 10.61
CA SER A 102 14.34 -2.76 10.43
C SER A 102 14.24 -1.58 11.41
N GLY A 103 13.03 -1.29 11.88
CA GLY A 103 12.82 -0.28 12.93
C GLY A 103 13.10 -0.77 14.36
N ILE A 104 12.96 -2.07 14.61
CA ILE A 104 13.16 -2.64 15.95
C ILE A 104 14.59 -3.18 16.16
N LEU A 105 15.14 -3.83 15.13
CA LEU A 105 16.46 -4.50 15.18
C LEU A 105 17.64 -3.59 15.50
N PRO A 106 17.72 -2.30 15.07
CA PRO A 106 18.82 -1.42 15.44
C PRO A 106 19.01 -1.21 16.93
N SER A 107 17.98 -1.40 17.74
CA SER A 107 18.07 -1.37 19.21
C SER A 107 18.83 -2.57 19.79
N THR A 108 19.06 -3.61 18.99
CA THR A 108 19.83 -4.79 19.41
C THR A 108 21.32 -4.61 19.10
N LYS A 109 22.21 -5.13 19.97
CA LYS A 109 23.67 -5.04 19.79
C LYS A 109 24.18 -5.68 18.48
N VAL A 110 23.47 -6.66 17.96
CA VAL A 110 23.87 -7.41 16.75
C VAL A 110 23.56 -6.64 15.48
N PHE A 111 22.37 -6.03 15.37
CA PHE A 111 21.88 -5.38 14.15
C PHE A 111 22.00 -3.86 14.17
N GLY A 112 22.33 -3.26 15.32
CA GLY A 112 22.63 -1.83 15.46
C GLY A 112 23.99 -1.43 14.90
N GLY A 113 24.84 -2.40 14.52
CA GLY A 113 26.05 -2.19 13.72
C GLY A 113 25.70 -1.71 12.32
N GLY A 114 26.69 -1.18 11.58
CA GLY A 114 26.45 -0.73 10.20
C GLY A 114 27.74 -0.21 9.54
N ILE A 115 27.63 0.06 8.24
CA ILE A 115 28.71 0.57 7.41
C ILE A 115 28.54 2.10 7.30
N HIS A 116 29.62 2.85 7.56
CA HIS A 116 29.65 4.29 7.29
C HIS A 116 29.84 4.50 5.78
N ILE A 117 28.89 5.18 5.13
CA ILE A 117 28.95 5.41 3.68
C ILE A 117 29.54 6.79 3.40
N PHE A 118 29.05 7.85 4.06
CA PHE A 118 29.50 9.22 3.84
C PHE A 118 29.29 10.07 5.10
N GLY A 119 30.30 10.69 5.64
CA GLY A 119 30.19 11.55 6.82
C GLY A 119 29.54 10.84 8.02
N GLU A 120 28.46 11.39 8.52
CA GLU A 120 27.68 10.83 9.65
C GLU A 120 26.61 9.79 9.23
N VAL A 121 26.45 9.54 7.92
CA VAL A 121 25.44 8.61 7.42
C VAL A 121 25.91 7.16 7.61
N LYS A 122 25.24 6.45 8.51
CA LYS A 122 25.48 5.05 8.82
C LYS A 122 24.35 4.19 8.25
N LEU A 123 24.70 3.26 7.36
CA LEU A 123 23.77 2.24 6.88
C LEU A 123 23.80 1.06 7.86
N THR A 124 22.70 0.88 8.60
CA THR A 124 22.60 -0.22 9.59
C THR A 124 22.45 -1.57 8.90
N TYR A 125 22.92 -2.65 9.53
CA TYR A 125 22.73 -4.00 8.99
C TYR A 125 21.23 -4.34 8.83
N ALA A 126 20.38 -3.81 9.72
CA ALA A 126 18.92 -3.96 9.59
C ALA A 126 18.40 -3.36 8.28
N ALA A 127 18.85 -2.17 7.90
CA ALA A 127 18.44 -1.53 6.65
C ALA A 127 18.95 -2.30 5.41
N ILE A 128 20.13 -2.88 5.47
CA ILE A 128 20.66 -3.73 4.39
C ILE A 128 19.76 -4.97 4.20
N ILE A 129 19.41 -5.64 5.30
CA ILE A 129 18.53 -6.81 5.26
C ILE A 129 17.14 -6.43 4.72
N GLU A 130 16.59 -5.29 5.13
CA GLU A 130 15.33 -4.77 4.61
C GLU A 130 15.38 -4.61 3.10
N VAL A 131 16.38 -3.92 2.57
CA VAL A 131 16.57 -3.72 1.12
C VAL A 131 16.68 -5.05 0.39
N VAL A 132 17.44 -6.01 0.92
CA VAL A 132 17.56 -7.35 0.32
C VAL A 132 16.22 -8.08 0.28
N ILE A 133 15.44 -8.01 1.36
CA ILE A 133 14.09 -8.65 1.39
C ILE A 133 13.16 -7.98 0.38
N ILE A 134 13.15 -6.64 0.29
CA ILE A 134 12.31 -5.90 -0.67
C ILE A 134 12.69 -6.29 -2.10
N LEU A 135 13.97 -6.30 -2.44
CA LEU A 135 14.43 -6.66 -3.79
C LEU A 135 14.13 -8.12 -4.12
N ALA A 136 14.32 -9.03 -3.16
CA ALA A 136 13.97 -10.44 -3.34
C ALA A 136 12.46 -10.64 -3.53
N ALA A 137 11.63 -9.98 -2.72
CA ALA A 137 10.18 -10.03 -2.85
C ALA A 137 9.71 -9.46 -4.20
N ALA A 138 10.27 -8.33 -4.64
CA ALA A 138 9.98 -7.74 -5.93
C ALA A 138 10.37 -8.68 -7.10
N PHE A 139 11.56 -9.26 -7.05
CA PHE A 139 12.04 -10.20 -8.08
C PHE A 139 11.18 -11.47 -8.12
N LEU A 140 10.88 -12.08 -6.98
CA LEU A 140 10.05 -13.27 -6.90
C LEU A 140 8.62 -12.99 -7.36
N SER A 141 8.03 -11.88 -6.92
CA SER A 141 6.71 -11.44 -7.40
C SER A 141 6.69 -11.29 -8.92
N PHE A 142 7.69 -10.60 -9.48
CA PHE A 142 7.79 -10.41 -10.93
C PHE A 142 7.94 -11.73 -11.69
N LYS A 143 8.70 -12.69 -11.15
CA LYS A 143 8.95 -14.00 -11.78
C LYS A 143 7.76 -14.95 -11.66
N THR A 144 7.04 -14.93 -10.53
CA THR A 144 5.95 -15.86 -10.24
C THR A 144 4.59 -15.37 -10.73
N THR A 145 4.42 -14.07 -10.95
CA THR A 145 3.16 -13.52 -11.44
C THR A 145 3.10 -13.62 -12.96
N ASN A 146 2.02 -14.22 -13.47
CA ASN A 146 1.79 -14.35 -14.90
C ASN A 146 1.73 -13.01 -15.61
N LYS A 147 2.20 -12.98 -16.85
CA LYS A 147 2.23 -11.78 -17.68
C LYS A 147 0.81 -11.21 -17.88
N SER A 148 -0.19 -12.07 -18.10
CA SER A 148 -1.59 -11.65 -18.24
C SER A 148 -2.09 -10.88 -17.03
N VAL A 149 -1.79 -11.35 -15.81
CA VAL A 149 -2.21 -10.67 -14.56
C VAL A 149 -1.60 -9.26 -14.46
N ARG A 150 -0.37 -9.10 -14.92
CA ARG A 150 0.29 -7.77 -14.94
C ARG A 150 -0.32 -6.85 -15.99
N GLU A 151 -0.66 -7.37 -17.17
CA GLU A 151 -1.31 -6.63 -18.25
C GLU A 151 -2.72 -6.22 -17.84
N ASP A 152 -3.50 -7.11 -17.24
CA ASP A 152 -4.85 -6.84 -16.73
C ASP A 152 -4.84 -5.75 -15.63
N ASN A 153 -3.79 -5.71 -14.81
CA ASN A 153 -3.58 -4.68 -13.79
C ASN A 153 -2.90 -3.40 -14.33
N HIS A 154 -2.72 -3.26 -15.64
CA HIS A 154 -2.07 -2.11 -16.26
C HIS A 154 -0.67 -1.81 -15.69
N PHE A 155 0.07 -2.86 -15.30
CA PHE A 155 1.40 -2.69 -14.74
C PHE A 155 2.33 -2.02 -15.76
N SER A 156 2.95 -0.91 -15.35
CA SER A 156 3.97 -0.22 -16.15
C SER A 156 5.18 0.15 -15.29
N TRP A 157 6.34 0.20 -15.91
CA TRP A 157 7.57 0.68 -15.26
C TRP A 157 7.57 2.21 -15.08
N GLY A 158 6.63 2.93 -15.69
CA GLY A 158 6.54 4.39 -15.64
C GLY A 158 6.46 4.91 -14.20
N ALA A 159 5.63 4.32 -13.36
CA ALA A 159 5.50 4.73 -11.96
C ALA A 159 6.83 4.57 -11.17
N ILE A 160 7.59 3.50 -11.44
CA ILE A 160 8.89 3.26 -10.79
C ILE A 160 9.93 4.27 -11.30
N GLN A 161 9.93 4.56 -12.60
CA GLN A 161 10.81 5.57 -13.20
C GLN A 161 10.51 6.96 -12.67
N GLU A 162 9.23 7.31 -12.54
CA GLU A 162 8.79 8.59 -11.99
C GLU A 162 9.29 8.78 -10.55
N VAL A 163 9.11 7.78 -9.69
CA VAL A 163 9.63 7.81 -8.32
C VAL A 163 11.16 7.92 -8.30
N ALA A 164 11.87 7.16 -9.12
CA ALA A 164 13.34 7.19 -9.19
C ALA A 164 13.91 8.53 -9.70
N VAL A 165 13.12 9.30 -10.45
CA VAL A 165 13.52 10.64 -10.92
C VAL A 165 13.21 11.72 -9.88
N LEU A 166 12.17 11.52 -9.07
CA LEU A 166 11.74 12.49 -8.06
C LEU A 166 12.57 12.42 -6.76
N PHE A 167 13.19 11.28 -6.46
CA PHE A 167 14.01 11.04 -5.25
C PHE A 167 15.44 10.66 -5.57
#